data_ff5ea38712d5bfc7d7c6bbabacdaae8f
#
_entry.id   ff5ea38712d5bfc7d7c6bbabacdaae8f
#
_cell.length_a   1.000
_cell.length_b   1.000
_cell.length_c   1.000
_cell.angle_alpha   90.00
_cell.angle_beta   90.00
_cell.angle_gamma   90.00
#
_symmetry.space_group_name_H-M   'P 1'
#
loop_
_entity.id
_entity.type
_entity.pdbx_description
1 polymer ?
#
loop_
_entity_poly.entity_id
_entity_poly.type
_entity_poly.pdbx_seq_one_letter_code
_entity_poly.pdbx_strand_id
1 'polypeptide(L)'
;MNFLGVILSRGYNDSFEQKRKMGLWVARLARNLGADGAVALMEGTGNGTVDFMQTVKACEDEGIKTVAVLHESNGPKGYERPLVDHPKEADSMISRGNVSEKIYIPPLATVIGGADIDLHLKATHDPRLPFLFDPTIFFGSYGKMGSSRFRAVYQN
;
A
#
# COMPACT_ATOMS: atom_id res chain seq x y z
N MET A 1 -18.04 -3.36 -14.51
CA MET A 1 -17.57 -2.83 -13.22
C MET A 1 -17.68 -1.32 -13.28
N ASN A 2 -18.31 -0.68 -12.29
CA ASN A 2 -18.42 0.77 -12.21
C ASN A 2 -17.44 1.27 -11.13
N PHE A 3 -16.49 2.13 -11.49
CA PHE A 3 -15.53 2.70 -10.55
C PHE A 3 -16.15 3.92 -9.86
N LEU A 4 -16.30 3.86 -8.54
CA LEU A 4 -16.96 4.91 -7.77
C LEU A 4 -15.99 5.96 -7.23
N GLY A 5 -14.73 5.60 -6.99
CA GLY A 5 -13.73 6.52 -6.47
C GLY A 5 -12.67 5.85 -5.60
N VAL A 6 -11.87 6.69 -4.94
CA VAL A 6 -10.81 6.28 -4.03
C VAL A 6 -11.03 6.94 -2.67
N ILE A 7 -10.93 6.16 -1.61
CA ILE A 7 -10.95 6.64 -0.23
C ILE A 7 -9.53 6.58 0.32
N LEU A 8 -9.01 7.71 0.75
CA LEU A 8 -7.72 7.80 1.43
C LEU A 8 -7.94 7.87 2.94
N SER A 9 -7.32 6.97 3.67
CA SER A 9 -7.37 6.98 5.12
C SER A 9 -5.98 7.03 5.73
N ARG A 10 -5.89 7.59 6.93
CA ARG A 10 -4.67 7.58 7.71
C ARG A 10 -4.47 6.19 8.31
N GLY A 11 -3.28 5.63 8.14
CA GLY A 11 -2.80 4.47 8.87
C GLY A 11 -1.99 4.86 10.12
N TYR A 12 -1.52 3.85 10.85
CA TYR A 12 -0.69 4.01 12.06
C TYR A 12 -1.37 4.84 13.17
N ASN A 13 -2.64 4.55 13.40
CA ASN A 13 -3.34 5.14 14.54
C ASN A 13 -2.79 4.57 15.87
N ASP A 14 -2.81 5.41 16.90
CA ASP A 14 -2.10 5.13 18.17
C ASP A 14 -2.76 4.00 18.99
N SER A 15 -4.08 3.91 18.97
CA SER A 15 -4.81 2.92 19.73
C SER A 15 -5.65 1.99 18.83
N PHE A 16 -5.93 0.79 19.32
CA PHE A 16 -6.79 -0.16 18.64
C PHE A 16 -8.21 0.41 18.41
N GLU A 17 -8.71 1.17 19.35
CA GLU A 17 -10.01 1.83 19.21
C GLU A 17 -10.01 2.84 18.05
N GLN A 18 -8.96 3.65 17.92
CA GLN A 18 -8.81 4.57 16.80
C GLN A 18 -8.72 3.83 15.47
N LYS A 19 -8.01 2.71 15.41
CA LYS A 19 -7.91 1.85 14.22
C LYS A 19 -9.28 1.34 13.78
N ARG A 20 -10.03 0.78 14.73
CA ARG A 20 -11.42 0.35 14.48
C ARG A 20 -12.32 1.49 14.00
N LYS A 21 -12.26 2.63 14.66
CA LYS A 21 -13.06 3.81 14.32
C LYS A 21 -12.76 4.32 12.92
N MET A 22 -11.47 4.35 12.54
CA MET A 22 -11.05 4.74 11.19
C MET A 22 -11.58 3.76 10.15
N GLY A 23 -11.42 2.46 10.37
CA GLY A 23 -11.96 1.44 9.48
C GLY A 23 -13.47 1.57 9.30
N LEU A 24 -14.21 1.80 10.38
CA LEU A 24 -15.65 2.00 10.31
C LEU A 24 -16.04 3.23 9.48
N TRP A 25 -15.30 4.33 9.61
CA TRP A 25 -15.57 5.53 8.80
C TRP A 25 -15.30 5.30 7.32
N VAL A 26 -14.23 4.59 6.98
CA VAL A 26 -13.93 4.20 5.59
C VAL A 26 -15.07 3.35 5.02
N ALA A 27 -15.49 2.32 5.76
CA ALA A 27 -16.56 1.43 5.33
C ALA A 27 -17.89 2.17 5.11
N ARG A 28 -18.27 3.03 6.05
CA ARG A 28 -19.51 3.85 5.93
C ARG A 28 -19.44 4.82 4.75
N LEU A 29 -18.28 5.44 4.52
CA LEU A 29 -18.10 6.30 3.35
C LEU A 29 -18.23 5.51 2.05
N ALA A 30 -17.60 4.34 1.96
CA ALA A 30 -17.70 3.46 0.81
C ALA A 30 -19.16 3.04 0.55
N ARG A 31 -19.87 2.66 1.60
CA ARG A 31 -21.29 2.32 1.52
C ARG A 31 -22.16 3.49 1.06
N ASN A 32 -21.92 4.69 1.58
CA ASN A 32 -22.64 5.90 1.16
C ASN A 32 -22.38 6.26 -0.31
N LEU A 33 -21.22 5.90 -0.84
CA LEU A 33 -20.91 6.02 -2.26
C LEU A 33 -21.58 4.92 -3.11
N GLY A 34 -22.24 3.94 -2.49
CA GLY A 34 -22.89 2.84 -3.17
C GLY A 34 -21.94 1.70 -3.57
N ALA A 35 -20.83 1.55 -2.87
CA ALA A 35 -19.89 0.47 -3.15
C ALA A 35 -20.43 -0.89 -2.69
N ASP A 36 -20.37 -1.87 -3.55
CA ASP A 36 -20.63 -3.30 -3.28
C ASP A 36 -19.32 -4.12 -3.23
N GLY A 37 -18.21 -3.54 -3.70
CA GLY A 37 -16.88 -4.12 -3.63
C GLY A 37 -15.80 -3.08 -3.41
N ALA A 38 -14.71 -3.48 -2.75
CA ALA A 38 -13.54 -2.65 -2.49
C ALA A 38 -12.23 -3.41 -2.71
N VAL A 39 -11.24 -2.69 -3.19
CA VAL A 39 -9.84 -3.14 -3.17
C VAL A 39 -9.12 -2.29 -2.14
N ALA A 40 -8.74 -2.91 -1.05
CA ALA A 40 -7.99 -2.27 0.01
C ALA A 40 -6.47 -2.43 -0.24
N LEU A 41 -5.75 -1.32 -0.17
CA LEU A 41 -4.31 -1.26 -0.42
C LEU A 41 -3.63 -0.63 0.79
N MET A 42 -2.50 -1.17 1.17
CA MET A 42 -1.68 -0.62 2.22
C MET A 42 -0.21 -0.72 1.89
N GLU A 43 0.52 0.30 2.29
CA GLU A 43 1.98 0.30 2.38
C GLU A 43 2.39 0.25 3.85
N GLY A 44 3.25 -0.68 4.21
CA GLY A 44 3.75 -0.82 5.58
C GLY A 44 3.55 -2.21 6.16
N THR A 45 4.11 -2.40 7.34
CA THR A 45 4.13 -3.68 8.06
C THR A 45 3.85 -3.49 9.55
N GLY A 46 3.76 -4.59 10.28
CA GLY A 46 3.64 -4.57 11.73
C GLY A 46 2.33 -3.92 12.20
N ASN A 47 2.43 -2.97 13.12
CA ASN A 47 1.26 -2.34 13.73
C ASN A 47 0.33 -1.63 12.71
N GLY A 48 0.85 -1.19 11.58
CA GLY A 48 0.04 -0.61 10.49
C GLY A 48 -0.90 -1.63 9.87
N THR A 49 -0.55 -2.91 9.85
CA THR A 49 -1.44 -3.95 9.30
C THR A 49 -2.71 -4.12 10.13
N VAL A 50 -2.69 -3.74 11.42
CA VAL A 50 -3.91 -3.74 12.24
C VAL A 50 -4.91 -2.71 11.74
N ASP A 51 -4.47 -1.48 11.42
CA ASP A 51 -5.35 -0.44 10.82
C ASP A 51 -6.00 -0.95 9.53
N PHE A 52 -5.18 -1.59 8.71
CA PHE A 52 -5.60 -2.13 7.44
C PHE A 52 -6.63 -3.25 7.60
N MET A 53 -6.34 -4.24 8.44
CA MET A 53 -7.23 -5.37 8.67
C MET A 53 -8.55 -4.95 9.34
N GLN A 54 -8.51 -3.95 10.24
CA GLN A 54 -9.72 -3.37 10.81
C GLN A 54 -10.56 -2.62 9.75
N THR A 55 -9.91 -2.06 8.72
CA THR A 55 -10.62 -1.45 7.59
C THR A 55 -11.27 -2.51 6.71
N VAL A 56 -10.56 -3.58 6.38
CA VAL A 56 -11.11 -4.72 5.62
C VAL A 56 -12.30 -5.32 6.35
N LYS A 57 -12.13 -5.62 7.66
CA LYS A 57 -13.21 -6.13 8.49
C LYS A 57 -14.44 -5.22 8.47
N ALA A 58 -14.25 -3.92 8.66
CA ALA A 58 -15.37 -2.99 8.69
C ALA A 58 -16.12 -2.92 7.34
N CYS A 59 -15.41 -3.02 6.22
CA CYS A 59 -16.03 -3.09 4.90
C CYS A 59 -16.86 -4.36 4.72
N GLU A 60 -16.32 -5.52 5.10
CA GLU A 60 -17.06 -6.79 5.06
C GLU A 60 -18.28 -6.78 6.00
N ASP A 61 -18.16 -6.23 7.22
CA ASP A 61 -19.27 -6.07 8.15
C ASP A 61 -20.38 -5.18 7.58
N GLU A 62 -20.05 -4.21 6.73
CA GLU A 62 -21.01 -3.36 6.01
C GLU A 62 -21.51 -3.99 4.69
N GLY A 63 -21.12 -5.24 4.40
CA GLY A 63 -21.53 -5.98 3.21
C GLY A 63 -20.79 -5.62 1.93
N ILE A 64 -19.67 -4.92 2.03
CA ILE A 64 -18.80 -4.55 0.92
C ILE A 64 -17.73 -5.64 0.74
N LYS A 65 -17.81 -6.38 -0.35
CA LYS A 65 -16.82 -7.44 -0.65
C LYS A 65 -15.44 -6.86 -0.87
N THR A 66 -14.47 -7.25 -0.03
CA THR A 66 -13.19 -6.58 0.04
C THR A 66 -12.02 -7.50 -0.26
N VAL A 67 -11.18 -7.12 -1.22
CA VAL A 67 -9.90 -7.77 -1.48
C VAL A 67 -8.78 -6.94 -0.86
N ALA A 68 -8.04 -7.55 0.04
CA ALA A 68 -6.85 -6.97 0.65
C ALA A 68 -5.63 -7.19 -0.26
N VAL A 69 -4.92 -6.14 -0.60
CA VAL A 69 -3.68 -6.21 -1.38
C VAL A 69 -2.52 -5.74 -0.53
N LEU A 70 -1.61 -6.64 -0.25
CA LEU A 70 -0.44 -6.43 0.59
C LEU A 70 0.84 -6.76 -0.18
N HIS A 71 1.96 -6.28 0.34
CA HIS A 71 3.28 -6.73 -0.08
C HIS A 71 3.88 -7.66 0.99
N GLU A 72 4.84 -8.44 0.59
CA GLU A 72 5.68 -9.23 1.47
C GLU A 72 6.98 -8.48 1.77
N SER A 73 7.43 -8.48 3.02
CA SER A 73 8.64 -7.77 3.44
C SER A 73 9.62 -8.69 4.19
N ASN A 74 9.85 -9.84 3.64
CA ASN A 74 10.49 -10.96 4.32
C ASN A 74 11.97 -11.16 3.97
N GLY A 75 12.59 -10.22 3.29
CA GLY A 75 13.99 -10.31 2.91
C GLY A 75 14.27 -11.47 1.92
N PRO A 76 15.56 -11.78 1.67
CA PRO A 76 15.96 -12.67 0.60
C PRO A 76 15.58 -14.15 0.81
N LYS A 77 15.14 -14.53 2.00
CA LYS A 77 14.77 -15.92 2.32
C LYS A 77 13.29 -16.24 2.21
N GLY A 78 12.45 -15.29 1.87
CA GLY A 78 11.04 -15.53 1.61
C GLY A 78 10.18 -15.85 2.84
N TYR A 79 10.56 -15.42 4.04
CA TYR A 79 9.75 -15.60 5.25
C TYR A 79 8.98 -14.34 5.58
N GLU A 80 7.69 -14.33 5.30
CA GLU A 80 6.85 -13.20 5.69
C GLU A 80 6.65 -13.17 7.21
N ARG A 81 6.58 -11.96 7.73
CA ARG A 81 6.13 -11.75 9.11
C ARG A 81 4.63 -11.98 9.14
N PRO A 82 4.12 -12.75 10.12
CA PRO A 82 2.70 -12.94 10.27
C PRO A 82 1.99 -11.60 10.44
N LEU A 83 0.78 -11.50 9.92
CA LEU A 83 -0.07 -10.36 10.19
C LEU A 83 -0.32 -10.24 11.69
N VAL A 84 -0.24 -9.02 12.21
CA VAL A 84 -0.47 -8.77 13.64
C VAL A 84 -1.94 -9.00 14.01
N ASP A 85 -2.84 -8.71 13.09
CA ASP A 85 -4.27 -8.93 13.20
C ASP A 85 -4.79 -9.57 11.91
N HIS A 86 -5.60 -10.61 12.05
CA HIS A 86 -6.21 -11.30 10.93
C HIS A 86 -7.65 -11.66 11.27
N PRO A 87 -8.58 -10.72 11.08
CA PRO A 87 -9.99 -10.99 11.30
C PRO A 87 -10.52 -12.03 10.30
N LYS A 88 -11.46 -12.86 10.74
CA LYS A 88 -12.04 -13.92 9.90
C LYS A 88 -12.76 -13.41 8.65
N GLU A 89 -13.16 -12.17 8.67
CA GLU A 89 -13.81 -11.47 7.56
C GLU A 89 -12.83 -11.13 6.43
N ALA A 90 -11.51 -11.10 6.70
CA ALA A 90 -10.48 -10.88 5.68
C ALA A 90 -10.14 -12.19 4.98
N ASP A 91 -11.05 -12.71 4.18
CA ASP A 91 -10.96 -14.00 3.51
C ASP A 91 -10.33 -13.94 2.10
N SER A 92 -10.13 -12.75 1.57
CA SER A 92 -9.59 -12.53 0.23
C SER A 92 -8.38 -11.60 0.27
N MET A 93 -7.19 -12.18 0.02
CA MET A 93 -5.94 -11.43 0.02
C MET A 93 -5.08 -11.75 -1.20
N ILE A 94 -4.39 -10.73 -1.70
CA ILE A 94 -3.44 -10.84 -2.81
C ILE A 94 -2.09 -10.30 -2.34
N SER A 95 -1.05 -11.11 -2.52
CA SER A 95 0.33 -10.66 -2.36
C SER A 95 0.81 -9.96 -3.64
N ARG A 96 1.42 -8.80 -3.50
CA ARG A 96 2.13 -8.10 -4.58
C ARG A 96 3.56 -8.60 -4.78
N GLY A 97 3.96 -9.61 -4.03
CA GLY A 97 5.32 -10.14 -4.02
C GLY A 97 6.23 -9.46 -3.00
N ASN A 98 7.47 -9.92 -2.99
CA ASN A 98 8.48 -9.53 -2.02
C ASN A 98 9.14 -8.20 -2.40
N VAL A 99 9.01 -7.21 -1.52
CA VAL A 99 9.62 -5.88 -1.71
C VAL A 99 11.16 -5.88 -1.64
N SER A 100 11.74 -6.94 -1.13
CA SER A 100 13.21 -7.10 -1.11
C SER A 100 13.77 -7.68 -2.41
N GLU A 101 12.91 -8.11 -3.31
CA GLU A 101 13.30 -8.66 -4.60
C GLU A 101 13.42 -7.53 -5.63
N LYS A 102 14.60 -7.42 -6.23
CA LYS A 102 14.84 -6.40 -7.26
C LYS A 102 14.09 -6.72 -8.53
N ILE A 103 13.48 -5.71 -9.10
CA ILE A 103 12.71 -5.80 -10.35
C ILE A 103 13.58 -5.31 -11.50
N TYR A 104 13.67 -6.10 -12.56
CA TYR A 104 14.28 -5.65 -13.81
C TYR A 104 13.34 -4.69 -14.54
N ILE A 105 13.81 -3.48 -14.77
CA ILE A 105 13.11 -2.47 -15.58
C ILE A 105 13.81 -2.38 -16.93
N PRO A 106 13.10 -2.63 -18.02
CA PRO A 106 13.65 -2.42 -19.37
C PRO A 106 13.85 -0.91 -19.64
N PRO A 107 14.56 -0.54 -20.71
CA PRO A 107 14.71 0.85 -21.10
C PRO A 107 13.38 1.57 -21.19
N LEU A 108 13.24 2.71 -20.52
CA LEU A 108 12.02 3.50 -20.53
C LEU A 108 11.98 4.42 -21.73
N ALA A 109 10.90 4.39 -22.50
CA ALA A 109 10.68 5.28 -23.62
C ALA A 109 10.39 6.72 -23.18
N THR A 110 9.75 6.89 -22.03
CA THR A 110 9.37 8.18 -21.47
C THR A 110 9.55 8.16 -19.95
N VAL A 111 10.14 9.23 -19.44
CA VAL A 111 10.28 9.46 -17.99
C VAL A 111 9.57 10.77 -17.67
N ILE A 112 8.65 10.72 -16.71
CA ILE A 112 7.93 11.89 -16.20
C ILE A 112 8.38 12.14 -14.77
N GLY A 113 8.90 13.33 -14.53
CA GLY A 113 9.39 13.75 -13.21
C GLY A 113 10.57 14.68 -13.30
N GLY A 114 10.95 15.26 -12.16
CA GLY A 114 12.12 16.13 -12.08
C GLY A 114 13.41 15.34 -11.84
N ALA A 115 14.54 16.01 -12.05
CA ALA A 115 15.88 15.45 -11.83
C ALA A 115 16.14 15.03 -10.37
N ASP A 116 15.32 15.47 -9.44
CA ASP A 116 15.42 15.16 -8.00
C ASP A 116 15.09 13.70 -7.65
N ILE A 117 14.55 12.92 -8.57
CA ILE A 117 14.40 11.46 -8.43
C ILE A 117 15.76 10.79 -8.24
N ASP A 118 16.81 11.44 -8.69
CA ASP A 118 18.18 10.98 -8.64
C ASP A 118 18.73 10.76 -7.22
N LEU A 119 18.25 11.51 -6.25
CA LEU A 119 18.71 11.43 -4.86
C LEU A 119 18.43 10.08 -4.18
N HIS A 120 17.44 9.34 -4.63
CA HIS A 120 17.04 8.08 -4.02
C HIS A 120 17.38 6.85 -4.85
N LEU A 121 17.46 7.00 -6.15
CA LEU A 121 17.90 5.92 -7.02
C LEU A 121 19.42 5.73 -6.97
N LYS A 122 20.16 6.62 -6.26
CA LYS A 122 21.62 6.76 -6.39
C LYS A 122 22.02 6.71 -7.86
N ALA A 123 21.25 7.38 -8.66
CA ALA A 123 21.24 7.13 -10.07
C ALA A 123 22.37 7.87 -10.75
N THR A 124 23.36 7.19 -10.90
CA THR A 124 24.23 7.22 -12.07
C THR A 124 23.55 6.56 -13.29
N HIS A 125 22.24 6.38 -13.23
CA HIS A 125 21.53 5.57 -14.24
C HIS A 125 20.72 6.45 -15.18
N ASP A 126 21.10 6.41 -16.44
CA ASP A 126 20.20 6.86 -17.51
C ASP A 126 18.99 5.91 -17.54
N PRO A 127 17.75 6.40 -17.30
CA PRO A 127 16.55 5.56 -17.30
C PRO A 127 16.24 4.97 -18.69
N ARG A 128 16.95 5.42 -19.73
CA ARG A 128 16.90 4.83 -21.07
C ARG A 128 17.73 3.56 -21.19
N LEU A 129 18.53 3.23 -20.17
CA LEU A 129 19.25 1.96 -20.08
C LEU A 129 18.45 1.02 -19.14
N PRO A 130 18.57 -0.30 -19.33
CA PRO A 130 17.94 -1.25 -18.42
C PRO A 130 18.59 -1.19 -17.05
N PHE A 131 17.78 -1.31 -15.99
CA PHE A 131 18.30 -1.31 -14.61
C PHE A 131 17.53 -2.23 -13.68
N LEU A 132 18.18 -2.62 -12.59
CA LEU A 132 17.56 -3.35 -11.50
C LEU A 132 17.01 -2.33 -10.50
N PHE A 133 15.71 -2.36 -10.32
CA PHE A 133 14.99 -1.47 -9.44
C PHE A 133 14.75 -2.10 -8.07
N ASP A 134 14.97 -1.33 -7.02
CA ASP A 134 14.59 -1.71 -5.67
C ASP A 134 13.16 -1.22 -5.38
N PRO A 135 12.17 -2.11 -5.29
CA PRO A 135 10.78 -1.69 -5.12
C PRO A 135 10.53 -0.99 -3.79
N THR A 136 11.40 -1.10 -2.80
CA THR A 136 11.26 -0.38 -1.52
C THR A 136 11.27 1.14 -1.69
N ILE A 137 11.83 1.63 -2.79
CA ILE A 137 11.86 3.06 -3.11
C ILE A 137 10.46 3.60 -3.42
N PHE A 138 9.56 2.77 -3.96
CA PHE A 138 8.19 3.16 -4.25
C PHE A 138 7.29 3.24 -3.02
N PHE A 139 7.72 2.63 -1.93
CA PHE A 139 6.93 2.59 -0.72
C PHE A 139 7.25 3.80 0.16
N GLY A 140 6.55 4.89 -0.10
CA GLY A 140 6.73 6.14 0.65
C GLY A 140 6.55 6.04 2.16
N SER A 141 5.96 4.93 2.64
CA SER A 141 5.83 4.63 4.05
C SER A 141 7.15 4.24 4.74
N TYR A 142 8.18 3.93 3.97
CA TYR A 142 9.51 3.63 4.50
C TYR A 142 10.41 4.86 4.69
N GLY A 143 9.95 6.03 4.35
CA GLY A 143 10.64 7.26 4.72
C GLY A 143 10.70 7.36 6.24
N LYS A 144 11.91 7.52 6.81
CA LYS A 144 12.17 7.57 8.26
C LYS A 144 11.30 8.56 9.04
N MET A 145 10.70 9.51 8.35
CA MET A 145 9.84 10.55 8.92
C MET A 145 8.38 10.44 8.47
N GLY A 146 7.99 9.38 7.77
CA GLY A 146 6.63 9.25 7.24
C GLY A 146 6.25 10.30 6.19
N SER A 147 7.15 11.20 5.90
CA SER A 147 7.00 12.31 4.98
C SER A 147 7.93 12.10 3.81
N SER A 148 7.70 11.10 3.03
CA SER A 148 8.51 11.02 1.85
C SER A 148 8.03 12.05 0.84
N ARG A 149 8.94 12.81 0.30
CA ARG A 149 8.72 13.62 -0.90
C ARG A 149 8.12 12.80 -2.04
N PHE A 150 8.28 11.48 -2.01
CA PHE A 150 7.69 10.54 -2.95
C PHE A 150 6.17 10.57 -3.01
N ARG A 151 5.48 10.83 -1.91
CA ARG A 151 4.03 10.99 -1.94
C ARG A 151 3.59 12.19 -2.78
N ALA A 152 4.34 13.27 -2.74
CA ALA A 152 4.04 14.46 -3.53
C ALA A 152 4.32 14.27 -5.03
N VAL A 153 5.31 13.45 -5.38
CA VAL A 153 5.71 13.19 -6.77
C VAL A 153 4.75 12.23 -7.48
N TYR A 154 4.09 11.34 -6.74
CA TYR A 154 3.17 10.35 -7.31
C TYR A 154 1.69 10.73 -7.23
N GLN A 155 1.38 11.83 -6.59
CA GLN A 155 0.00 12.31 -6.44
C GLN A 155 -0.39 13.40 -7.45
N ASN A 156 0.52 13.82 -8.33
CA ASN A 156 0.24 14.81 -9.38
C ASN A 156 0.20 14.18 -10.76
#